data_9850533e14e60520a9be92b34d5699ca
#
_entry.id   9850533e14e60520a9be92b34d5699ca
#
_cell.length_a   1.000
_cell.length_b   1.000
_cell.length_c   1.000
_cell.angle_alpha   90.00
_cell.angle_beta   90.00
_cell.angle_gamma   90.00
#
_symmetry.space_group_name_H-M   'P 1'
#
loop_
_entity.id
_entity.type
_entity.pdbx_description
1 polymer ?
#
loop_
_entity_poly.entity_id
_entity_poly.type
_entity_poly.pdbx_seq_one_letter_code
_entity_poly.pdbx_strand_id
1 'polypeptide(L)'
;EAFGYDTPNTTFIEGELEKLDELDLEAGSFDLIISNCVINLCSDKPAVFRAAHRLLKPGGELYFSDVYADRRIPAELVKDPVLYGECLSGALYWGDYQAVAMAAGFGDPRVVDHRPLAILDPELKAKVGQIRFASVTARLFKLEGLEPACEDYGQAVIYRGGVEGMEDVFILDAEHAIEQGRVFPVCGNTLAMLMETRFAAHFDVVGAGDRHFGLFPGCAAPDVFAAVDTASTSAAPV
;
A
#
# COMPACT_ATOMS: atom_id res chain seq x y z
N GLU A 1 -6.04 -6.16 -30.80
CA GLU A 1 -6.95 -7.10 -31.52
C GLU A 1 -7.25 -8.35 -30.67
N ALA A 2 -6.28 -8.95 -29.96
CA ALA A 2 -6.48 -10.18 -29.16
C ALA A 2 -7.52 -9.99 -28.03
N PHE A 3 -7.78 -8.77 -27.57
CA PHE A 3 -8.72 -8.42 -26.52
C PHE A 3 -9.95 -7.64 -27.03
N GLY A 4 -10.16 -7.57 -28.37
CA GLY A 4 -11.33 -6.93 -28.95
C GLY A 4 -11.29 -5.40 -29.00
N TYR A 5 -10.12 -4.78 -28.83
CA TYR A 5 -9.95 -3.33 -29.00
C TYR A 5 -9.61 -2.99 -30.45
N ASP A 6 -10.37 -2.07 -31.05
CA ASP A 6 -10.11 -1.56 -32.40
C ASP A 6 -8.92 -0.59 -32.45
N THR A 7 -8.60 0.03 -31.29
CA THR A 7 -7.47 0.95 -31.13
C THR A 7 -6.65 0.55 -29.90
N PRO A 8 -5.33 0.81 -29.88
CA PRO A 8 -4.51 0.60 -28.69
C PRO A 8 -5.05 1.39 -27.51
N ASN A 9 -5.19 0.73 -26.37
CA ASN A 9 -5.61 1.35 -25.10
C ASN A 9 -4.43 1.50 -24.12
N THR A 10 -3.20 1.31 -24.60
CA THR A 10 -1.96 1.43 -23.82
C THR A 10 -1.03 2.43 -24.45
N THR A 11 -0.35 3.21 -23.62
CA THR A 11 0.70 4.13 -24.00
C THR A 11 1.96 3.79 -23.22
N PHE A 12 3.08 3.61 -23.93
CA PHE A 12 4.39 3.41 -23.32
C PHE A 12 5.17 4.72 -23.35
N ILE A 13 5.65 5.14 -22.18
CA ILE A 13 6.40 6.38 -22.00
C ILE A 13 7.76 6.02 -21.42
N GLU A 14 8.85 6.41 -22.10
CA GLU A 14 10.19 6.27 -21.58
C GLU A 14 10.51 7.42 -20.62
N GLY A 15 11.05 7.09 -19.43
CA GLY A 15 11.41 8.09 -18.43
C GLY A 15 11.97 7.48 -17.15
N GLU A 16 12.52 8.32 -16.29
CA GLU A 16 12.99 7.97 -14.95
C GLU A 16 11.88 8.26 -13.93
N LEU A 17 11.62 7.33 -13.00
CA LEU A 17 10.55 7.49 -12.01
C LEU A 17 10.75 8.69 -11.07
N GLU A 18 12.01 9.04 -10.78
CA GLU A 18 12.33 10.21 -9.98
C GLU A 18 12.05 11.54 -10.69
N LYS A 19 11.85 11.47 -12.03
CA LYS A 19 11.63 12.62 -12.91
C LYS A 19 10.26 12.60 -13.58
N LEU A 20 9.27 11.97 -12.99
CA LEU A 20 7.90 11.95 -13.52
C LEU A 20 7.32 13.36 -13.70
N ASP A 21 7.83 14.35 -12.94
CA ASP A 21 7.45 15.76 -13.11
C ASP A 21 7.98 16.41 -14.39
N GLU A 22 8.98 15.80 -15.03
CA GLU A 22 9.52 16.25 -16.33
C GLU A 22 8.73 15.68 -17.53
N LEU A 23 7.88 14.68 -17.28
CA LEU A 23 7.03 14.09 -18.30
C LEU A 23 5.71 14.86 -18.44
N ASP A 24 5.20 14.92 -19.68
CA ASP A 24 3.90 15.55 -19.98
C ASP A 24 2.73 14.66 -19.51
N LEU A 25 2.64 14.49 -18.18
CA LEU A 25 1.59 13.74 -17.50
C LEU A 25 0.71 14.70 -16.71
N GLU A 26 -0.57 14.73 -17.04
CA GLU A 26 -1.54 15.59 -16.40
C GLU A 26 -1.73 15.22 -14.91
N ALA A 27 -1.65 16.21 -14.04
CA ALA A 27 -1.91 16.03 -12.61
C ALA A 27 -3.38 15.62 -12.38
N GLY A 28 -3.60 14.69 -11.43
CA GLY A 28 -4.94 14.24 -11.11
C GLY A 28 -5.63 13.47 -12.24
N SER A 29 -4.89 12.80 -13.11
CA SER A 29 -5.45 12.07 -14.26
C SER A 29 -5.57 10.56 -14.04
N PHE A 30 -4.86 9.99 -13.06
CA PHE A 30 -4.85 8.55 -12.82
C PHE A 30 -5.74 8.13 -11.65
N ASP A 31 -6.53 7.09 -11.85
CA ASP A 31 -7.33 6.46 -10.80
C ASP A 31 -6.48 5.50 -9.95
N LEU A 32 -5.50 4.87 -10.58
CA LEU A 32 -4.66 3.86 -9.97
C LEU A 32 -3.24 3.93 -10.54
N ILE A 33 -2.25 3.88 -9.66
CA ILE A 33 -0.84 3.68 -10.00
C ILE A 33 -0.39 2.36 -9.39
N ILE A 34 0.24 1.49 -10.18
CA ILE A 34 0.75 0.19 -9.74
C ILE A 34 2.26 0.15 -9.91
N SER A 35 2.98 -0.37 -8.91
CA SER A 35 4.42 -0.59 -8.97
C SER A 35 4.80 -1.89 -8.28
N ASN A 36 5.82 -2.59 -8.79
CA ASN A 36 6.33 -3.81 -8.17
C ASN A 36 7.85 -3.86 -8.25
N CYS A 37 8.53 -3.86 -7.10
CA CYS A 37 9.99 -3.96 -6.94
C CYS A 37 10.80 -2.96 -7.77
N VAL A 38 10.31 -1.75 -7.98
CA VAL A 38 10.97 -0.71 -8.78
C VAL A 38 11.34 0.51 -7.94
N ILE A 39 10.50 0.90 -6.99
CA ILE A 39 10.71 2.12 -6.19
C ILE A 39 12.01 2.00 -5.38
N ASN A 40 12.36 0.81 -4.89
CA ASN A 40 13.62 0.57 -4.18
C ASN A 40 14.88 0.84 -5.03
N LEU A 41 14.78 0.75 -6.33
CA LEU A 41 15.89 1.04 -7.25
C LEU A 41 16.05 2.54 -7.53
N CYS A 42 15.07 3.36 -7.16
CA CYS A 42 15.14 4.80 -7.33
C CYS A 42 16.07 5.45 -6.29
N SER A 43 16.83 6.46 -6.71
CA SER A 43 17.74 7.21 -5.84
C SER A 43 16.99 8.24 -4.99
N ASP A 44 15.94 8.89 -5.54
CA ASP A 44 15.06 9.84 -4.85
C ASP A 44 13.63 9.28 -4.71
N LYS A 45 13.46 8.34 -3.78
CA LYS A 45 12.15 7.76 -3.49
C LYS A 45 11.10 8.79 -3.04
N PRO A 46 11.44 9.81 -2.22
CA PRO A 46 10.51 10.91 -1.93
C PRO A 46 9.95 11.60 -3.17
N ALA A 47 10.76 11.81 -4.22
CA ALA A 47 10.27 12.39 -5.48
C ALA A 47 9.23 11.49 -6.15
N VAL A 48 9.47 10.16 -6.17
CA VAL A 48 8.51 9.19 -6.73
C VAL A 48 7.16 9.24 -6.00
N PHE A 49 7.16 9.25 -4.66
CA PHE A 49 5.91 9.33 -3.89
C PHE A 49 5.17 10.66 -4.10
N ARG A 50 5.89 11.79 -4.15
CA ARG A 50 5.28 13.09 -4.45
C ARG A 50 4.67 13.12 -5.86
N ALA A 51 5.39 12.61 -6.85
CA ALA A 51 4.92 12.54 -8.22
C ALA A 51 3.69 11.62 -8.34
N ALA A 52 3.70 10.45 -7.71
CA ALA A 52 2.54 9.56 -7.66
C ALA A 52 1.32 10.26 -7.04
N HIS A 53 1.49 10.95 -5.91
CA HIS A 53 0.40 11.69 -5.28
C HIS A 53 -0.13 12.82 -6.19
N ARG A 54 0.74 13.56 -6.87
CA ARG A 54 0.36 14.60 -7.83
C ARG A 54 -0.48 14.03 -8.97
N LEU A 55 -0.05 12.90 -9.53
CA LEU A 55 -0.67 12.27 -10.70
C LEU A 55 -2.02 11.60 -10.39
N LEU A 56 -2.23 11.11 -9.19
CA LEU A 56 -3.48 10.49 -8.77
C LEU A 56 -4.62 11.52 -8.70
N LYS A 57 -5.82 11.09 -9.09
CA LYS A 57 -7.08 11.79 -8.78
C LYS A 57 -7.35 11.80 -7.27
N PRO A 58 -8.15 12.74 -6.75
CA PRO A 58 -8.76 12.55 -5.44
C PRO A 58 -9.49 11.20 -5.38
N GLY A 59 -9.29 10.44 -4.30
CA GLY A 59 -9.81 9.07 -4.18
C GLY A 59 -9.04 8.00 -4.97
N GLY A 60 -8.03 8.37 -5.75
CA GLY A 60 -7.13 7.44 -6.43
C GLY A 60 -6.14 6.80 -5.46
N GLU A 61 -5.52 5.70 -5.88
CA GLU A 61 -4.56 4.99 -5.03
C GLU A 61 -3.24 4.64 -5.74
N LEU A 62 -2.16 4.62 -4.97
CA LEU A 62 -0.91 3.95 -5.30
C LEU A 62 -0.93 2.56 -4.64
N TYR A 63 -0.92 1.51 -5.45
CA TYR A 63 -0.87 0.11 -5.02
C TYR A 63 0.47 -0.50 -5.44
N PHE A 64 1.30 -0.87 -4.48
CA PHE A 64 2.65 -1.31 -4.84
C PHE A 64 3.23 -2.32 -3.85
N SER A 65 4.20 -3.10 -4.34
CA SER A 65 4.95 -4.06 -3.54
C SER A 65 6.44 -3.76 -3.64
N ASP A 66 7.13 -3.74 -2.50
CA ASP A 66 8.56 -3.55 -2.45
C ASP A 66 9.19 -4.18 -1.20
N VAL A 67 10.53 -4.15 -1.09
CA VAL A 67 11.28 -4.69 0.04
C VAL A 67 11.58 -3.58 1.04
N TYR A 68 11.39 -3.88 2.32
CA TYR A 68 11.68 -2.98 3.45
C TYR A 68 12.63 -3.63 4.45
N ALA A 69 13.34 -2.80 5.20
CA ALA A 69 14.25 -3.23 6.25
C ALA A 69 13.75 -2.83 7.65
N ASP A 70 14.09 -3.63 8.67
CA ASP A 70 13.77 -3.35 10.07
C ASP A 70 14.64 -2.23 10.67
N ARG A 71 15.65 -1.77 9.95
CA ARG A 71 16.56 -0.67 10.29
C ARG A 71 17.16 -0.03 9.04
N ARG A 72 17.75 1.17 9.19
CA ARG A 72 18.42 1.84 8.07
C ARG A 72 19.61 1.03 7.60
N ILE A 73 19.74 0.86 6.27
CA ILE A 73 20.86 0.15 5.66
C ILE A 73 22.14 0.99 5.86
N PRO A 74 23.23 0.42 6.37
CA PRO A 74 24.52 1.10 6.48
C PRO A 74 25.03 1.62 5.13
N ALA A 75 25.63 2.80 5.13
CA ALA A 75 26.05 3.49 3.90
C ALA A 75 27.03 2.68 3.02
N GLU A 76 27.84 1.83 3.64
CA GLU A 76 28.75 0.91 2.95
C GLU A 76 28.00 -0.19 2.18
N LEU A 77 26.84 -0.64 2.67
CA LEU A 77 26.02 -1.65 2.01
C LEU A 77 25.14 -1.07 0.92
N VAL A 78 24.74 0.20 1.02
CA VAL A 78 23.91 0.87 -0.02
C VAL A 78 24.60 0.84 -1.39
N LYS A 79 25.93 0.84 -1.43
CA LYS A 79 26.73 0.86 -2.66
C LYS A 79 27.12 -0.54 -3.16
N ASP A 80 26.74 -1.61 -2.46
CA ASP A 80 27.05 -2.97 -2.89
C ASP A 80 26.17 -3.34 -4.11
N PRO A 81 26.78 -3.61 -5.29
CA PRO A 81 26.01 -3.84 -6.51
C PRO A 81 25.19 -5.12 -6.49
N VAL A 82 25.61 -6.12 -5.70
CA VAL A 82 24.87 -7.39 -5.58
C VAL A 82 23.65 -7.17 -4.71
N LEU A 83 23.81 -6.52 -3.54
CA LEU A 83 22.68 -6.16 -2.68
C LEU A 83 21.69 -5.22 -3.39
N TYR A 84 22.19 -4.36 -4.28
CA TYR A 84 21.35 -3.48 -5.09
C TYR A 84 20.49 -4.29 -6.10
N GLY A 85 21.11 -5.22 -6.82
CA GLY A 85 20.40 -6.10 -7.75
C GLY A 85 19.36 -6.98 -7.09
N GLU A 86 19.58 -7.37 -5.82
CA GLU A 86 18.63 -8.13 -5.00
C GLU A 86 17.57 -7.25 -4.28
N CYS A 87 17.50 -5.95 -4.62
CA CYS A 87 16.60 -4.96 -3.98
C CYS A 87 16.80 -4.78 -2.47
N LEU A 88 17.93 -5.24 -1.90
CA LEU A 88 18.20 -5.18 -0.46
C LEU A 88 18.85 -3.86 -0.05
N SER A 89 19.86 -3.39 -0.81
CA SER A 89 20.56 -2.15 -0.46
C SER A 89 19.71 -0.88 -0.65
N GLY A 90 18.72 -0.93 -1.53
CA GLY A 90 17.75 0.15 -1.75
C GLY A 90 16.55 0.12 -0.81
N ALA A 91 16.40 -0.93 0.01
CA ALA A 91 15.27 -1.07 0.90
C ALA A 91 15.22 0.05 1.95
N LEU A 92 14.10 0.75 2.03
CA LEU A 92 13.88 1.74 3.08
C LEU A 92 13.71 1.04 4.44
N TYR A 93 14.20 1.69 5.50
CA TYR A 93 13.72 1.39 6.84
C TYR A 93 12.21 1.63 6.90
N TRP A 94 11.46 0.72 7.52
CA TRP A 94 9.99 0.79 7.57
C TRP A 94 9.44 2.13 8.06
N GLY A 95 10.03 2.68 9.13
CA GLY A 95 9.64 4.00 9.65
C GLY A 95 9.96 5.16 8.69
N ASP A 96 11.05 5.07 7.93
CA ASP A 96 11.39 6.09 6.93
C ASP A 96 10.42 6.04 5.74
N TYR A 97 9.98 4.83 5.34
CA TYR A 97 8.93 4.68 4.32
C TYR A 97 7.64 5.37 4.74
N GLN A 98 7.16 5.08 5.97
CA GLN A 98 5.93 5.70 6.48
C GLN A 98 6.04 7.23 6.50
N ALA A 99 7.18 7.76 6.97
CA ALA A 99 7.42 9.20 6.99
C ALA A 99 7.44 9.82 5.59
N VAL A 100 8.06 9.14 4.61
CA VAL A 100 8.11 9.59 3.21
C VAL A 100 6.71 9.58 2.58
N ALA A 101 5.92 8.52 2.80
CA ALA A 101 4.56 8.43 2.29
C ALA A 101 3.67 9.54 2.86
N MET A 102 3.72 9.76 4.18
CA MET A 102 2.98 10.83 4.85
C MET A 102 3.41 12.23 4.37
N ALA A 103 4.72 12.47 4.23
CA ALA A 103 5.25 13.73 3.72
C ALA A 103 4.85 14.00 2.25
N ALA A 104 4.57 12.96 1.48
CA ALA A 104 4.07 13.09 0.11
C ALA A 104 2.55 13.34 0.03
N GLY A 105 1.83 13.26 1.15
CA GLY A 105 0.38 13.51 1.24
C GLY A 105 -0.48 12.26 1.42
N PHE A 106 0.12 11.06 1.56
CA PHE A 106 -0.61 9.83 1.84
C PHE A 106 -0.75 9.65 3.35
N GLY A 107 -1.91 10.01 3.90
CA GLY A 107 -2.10 10.14 5.36
C GLY A 107 -2.09 8.84 6.16
N ASP A 108 -2.45 7.71 5.55
CA ASP A 108 -2.61 6.41 6.24
C ASP A 108 -2.22 5.25 5.31
N PRO A 109 -0.91 4.95 5.19
CA PRO A 109 -0.43 3.82 4.38
C PRO A 109 -0.94 2.47 4.93
N ARG A 110 -1.63 1.69 4.11
CA ARG A 110 -2.18 0.38 4.47
C ARG A 110 -1.33 -0.76 3.97
N VAL A 111 -1.11 -1.76 4.83
CA VAL A 111 -0.43 -3.01 4.47
C VAL A 111 -1.48 -4.00 3.99
N VAL A 112 -1.38 -4.44 2.73
CA VAL A 112 -2.30 -5.45 2.16
C VAL A 112 -1.80 -6.85 2.44
N ASP A 113 -0.49 -7.05 2.22
CA ASP A 113 0.18 -8.34 2.46
C ASP A 113 1.64 -8.09 2.85
N HIS A 114 2.20 -8.97 3.63
CA HIS A 114 3.61 -8.92 3.97
C HIS A 114 4.18 -10.32 4.22
N ARG A 115 5.47 -10.48 3.93
CA ARG A 115 6.21 -11.69 4.25
C ARG A 115 7.67 -11.38 4.59
N PRO A 116 8.23 -11.94 5.67
CA PRO A 116 9.66 -11.88 5.94
C PRO A 116 10.46 -12.53 4.81
N LEU A 117 11.58 -11.92 4.44
CA LEU A 117 12.50 -12.45 3.43
C LEU A 117 13.64 -13.21 4.10
N ALA A 118 13.79 -14.49 3.73
CA ALA A 118 14.93 -15.29 4.13
C ALA A 118 16.08 -15.06 3.15
N ILE A 119 17.23 -14.56 3.64
CA ILE A 119 18.45 -14.48 2.86
C ILE A 119 19.12 -15.85 2.89
N LEU A 120 19.01 -16.59 1.79
CA LEU A 120 19.52 -17.98 1.71
C LEU A 120 21.00 -18.04 1.33
N ASP A 121 21.49 -17.07 0.58
CA ASP A 121 22.91 -16.98 0.20
C ASP A 121 23.78 -16.64 1.42
N PRO A 122 24.79 -17.49 1.78
CA PRO A 122 25.60 -17.27 2.96
C PRO A 122 26.46 -16.00 2.89
N GLU A 123 26.90 -15.59 1.70
CA GLU A 123 27.74 -14.39 1.53
C GLU A 123 26.89 -13.13 1.72
N LEU A 124 25.70 -13.10 1.13
CA LEU A 124 24.74 -12.02 1.34
C LEU A 124 24.30 -11.94 2.80
N LYS A 125 24.01 -13.09 3.40
CA LYS A 125 23.64 -13.17 4.82
C LYS A 125 24.75 -12.65 5.74
N ALA A 126 26.00 -12.95 5.44
CA ALA A 126 27.16 -12.43 6.20
C ALA A 126 27.30 -10.90 6.03
N LYS A 127 27.02 -10.36 4.82
CA LYS A 127 27.06 -8.91 4.55
C LYS A 127 25.96 -8.16 5.30
N VAL A 128 24.72 -8.62 5.21
CA VAL A 128 23.57 -7.91 5.82
C VAL A 128 23.50 -8.11 7.34
N GLY A 129 24.15 -9.16 7.87
CA GLY A 129 24.22 -9.42 9.30
C GLY A 129 22.87 -9.63 9.97
N GLN A 130 22.49 -8.74 10.90
CA GLN A 130 21.26 -8.80 11.67
C GLN A 130 20.10 -8.01 11.06
N ILE A 131 20.27 -7.43 9.88
CA ILE A 131 19.20 -6.69 9.20
C ILE A 131 18.16 -7.70 8.73
N ARG A 132 16.90 -7.47 9.12
CA ARG A 132 15.75 -8.24 8.64
C ARG A 132 15.07 -7.49 7.51
N PHE A 133 14.64 -8.24 6.51
CA PHE A 133 13.91 -7.71 5.36
C PHE A 133 12.52 -8.33 5.28
N ALA A 134 11.58 -7.56 4.78
CA ALA A 134 10.24 -8.04 4.46
C ALA A 134 9.81 -7.52 3.08
N SER A 135 9.15 -8.35 2.30
CA SER A 135 8.38 -7.93 1.14
C SER A 135 7.02 -7.47 1.64
N VAL A 136 6.61 -6.26 1.27
CA VAL A 136 5.35 -5.68 1.71
C VAL A 136 4.59 -5.16 0.50
N THR A 137 3.33 -5.54 0.39
CA THR A 137 2.37 -4.94 -0.52
C THR A 137 1.58 -3.89 0.24
N ALA A 138 1.60 -2.67 -0.23
CA ALA A 138 0.94 -1.54 0.41
C ALA A 138 -0.01 -0.83 -0.57
N ARG A 139 -1.01 -0.16 -0.01
CA ARG A 139 -1.89 0.74 -0.72
C ARG A 139 -1.97 2.08 -0.01
N LEU A 140 -1.89 3.14 -0.78
CA LEU A 140 -1.91 4.51 -0.32
C LEU A 140 -2.97 5.27 -1.09
N PHE A 141 -3.99 5.77 -0.39
CA PHE A 141 -5.05 6.55 -1.01
C PHE A 141 -4.73 8.04 -0.99
N LYS A 142 -5.01 8.72 -2.09
CA LYS A 142 -5.03 10.19 -2.14
C LYS A 142 -6.38 10.68 -1.63
N LEU A 143 -6.47 10.83 -0.31
CA LEU A 143 -7.65 11.35 0.40
C LEU A 143 -7.23 12.53 1.27
N GLU A 144 -8.06 13.56 1.28
CA GLU A 144 -7.90 14.67 2.21
C GLU A 144 -8.56 14.34 3.55
N GLY A 145 -8.03 14.88 4.64
CA GLY A 145 -8.65 14.75 5.96
C GLY A 145 -8.47 13.42 6.67
N LEU A 146 -7.60 12.54 6.17
CA LEU A 146 -7.22 11.34 6.95
C LEU A 146 -6.54 11.75 8.25
N GLU A 147 -6.97 11.14 9.34
CA GLU A 147 -6.47 11.42 10.67
C GLU A 147 -5.17 10.66 10.96
N PRO A 148 -4.27 11.21 11.80
CA PRO A 148 -3.01 10.53 12.15
C PRO A 148 -3.18 9.22 12.90
N ALA A 149 -4.35 9.01 13.51
CA ALA A 149 -4.73 7.81 14.23
C ALA A 149 -6.08 7.29 13.76
N CYS A 150 -6.37 6.04 14.05
CA CYS A 150 -7.68 5.46 13.79
C CYS A 150 -8.67 5.97 14.83
N GLU A 151 -9.50 6.94 14.49
CA GLU A 151 -10.50 7.52 15.38
C GLU A 151 -11.86 6.83 15.20
N ASP A 152 -12.57 6.64 16.30
CA ASP A 152 -13.89 5.97 16.36
C ASP A 152 -15.02 6.99 16.37
N TYR A 153 -15.86 6.95 15.33
CA TYR A 153 -17.07 7.75 15.21
C TYR A 153 -18.34 6.90 15.30
N GLY A 154 -18.23 5.66 15.79
CA GLY A 154 -19.36 4.74 15.93
C GLY A 154 -19.96 4.32 14.59
N GLN A 155 -19.15 4.27 13.54
CA GLN A 155 -19.60 3.92 12.19
C GLN A 155 -19.22 2.49 11.84
N ALA A 156 -19.99 1.92 10.92
CA ALA A 156 -19.75 0.61 10.34
C ALA A 156 -20.12 0.63 8.85
N VAL A 157 -19.68 -0.37 8.12
CA VAL A 157 -20.03 -0.57 6.72
C VAL A 157 -20.64 -1.95 6.50
N ILE A 158 -21.39 -2.09 5.41
CA ILE A 158 -21.87 -3.37 4.90
C ILE A 158 -21.40 -3.48 3.45
N TYR A 159 -20.59 -4.48 3.16
CA TYR A 159 -20.20 -4.80 1.79
C TYR A 159 -21.36 -5.46 1.04
N ARG A 160 -21.72 -4.94 -0.15
CA ARG A 160 -22.81 -5.43 -0.97
C ARG A 160 -22.38 -6.42 -2.04
N GLY A 161 -21.07 -6.65 -2.17
CA GLY A 161 -20.51 -7.43 -3.27
C GLY A 161 -20.27 -6.60 -4.52
N GLY A 162 -19.97 -7.28 -5.63
CA GLY A 162 -19.85 -6.69 -6.96
C GLY A 162 -18.47 -6.12 -7.31
N VAL A 163 -17.46 -6.32 -6.47
CA VAL A 163 -16.05 -6.13 -6.85
C VAL A 163 -15.54 -7.44 -7.42
N GLU A 164 -15.08 -7.43 -8.67
CA GLU A 164 -14.58 -8.62 -9.36
C GLU A 164 -13.40 -9.25 -8.58
N GLY A 165 -13.48 -10.56 -8.35
CA GLY A 165 -12.50 -11.32 -7.57
C GLY A 165 -12.63 -11.16 -6.05
N MET A 166 -13.66 -10.43 -5.57
CA MET A 166 -13.96 -10.23 -4.15
C MET A 166 -15.46 -10.38 -3.86
N GLU A 167 -16.11 -11.36 -4.49
CA GLU A 167 -17.58 -11.50 -4.49
C GLU A 167 -18.12 -11.66 -3.07
N ASP A 168 -17.51 -12.52 -2.27
CA ASP A 168 -17.98 -12.86 -0.91
C ASP A 168 -17.31 -12.05 0.20
N VAL A 169 -16.05 -11.63 -0.02
CA VAL A 169 -15.23 -10.92 0.98
C VAL A 169 -14.43 -9.83 0.29
N PHE A 170 -14.60 -8.60 0.72
CA PHE A 170 -13.77 -7.49 0.28
C PHE A 170 -12.54 -7.35 1.18
N ILE A 171 -11.36 -7.42 0.59
CA ILE A 171 -10.08 -7.23 1.30
C ILE A 171 -9.59 -5.80 1.04
N LEU A 172 -9.67 -4.94 2.06
CA LEU A 172 -9.07 -3.62 1.98
C LEU A 172 -7.56 -3.69 2.26
N ASP A 173 -7.20 -4.34 3.35
CA ASP A 173 -5.82 -4.54 3.81
C ASP A 173 -5.73 -5.80 4.69
N ALA A 174 -4.58 -6.07 5.29
CA ALA A 174 -4.34 -7.27 6.09
C ALA A 174 -5.26 -7.43 7.31
N GLU A 175 -5.82 -6.32 7.81
CA GLU A 175 -6.68 -6.28 9.01
C GLU A 175 -8.17 -6.12 8.67
N HIS A 176 -8.50 -5.76 7.43
CA HIS A 176 -9.87 -5.45 7.03
C HIS A 176 -10.35 -6.38 5.92
N ALA A 177 -10.84 -7.57 6.31
CA ALA A 177 -11.56 -8.51 5.46
C ALA A 177 -13.06 -8.39 5.77
N ILE A 178 -13.83 -7.82 4.84
CA ILE A 178 -15.24 -7.43 5.05
C ILE A 178 -16.15 -8.40 4.31
N GLU A 179 -16.78 -9.31 5.05
CA GLU A 179 -17.71 -10.29 4.48
C GLU A 179 -18.99 -9.62 3.93
N GLN A 180 -19.46 -10.09 2.79
CA GLN A 180 -20.69 -9.58 2.16
C GLN A 180 -21.88 -9.70 3.09
N GLY A 181 -22.67 -8.62 3.18
CA GLY A 181 -23.92 -8.56 3.94
C GLY A 181 -23.76 -8.46 5.45
N ARG A 182 -22.53 -8.46 5.99
CA ARG A 182 -22.29 -8.32 7.42
C ARG A 182 -21.93 -6.88 7.79
N VAL A 183 -22.37 -6.46 8.97
CA VAL A 183 -21.97 -5.18 9.55
C VAL A 183 -20.54 -5.29 10.05
N PHE A 184 -19.67 -4.42 9.54
CA PHE A 184 -18.24 -4.37 9.91
C PHE A 184 -17.91 -2.98 10.47
N PRO A 185 -17.57 -2.85 11.77
CA PRO A 185 -17.17 -1.58 12.38
C PRO A 185 -15.89 -1.04 11.75
N VAL A 186 -15.81 0.27 11.52
CA VAL A 186 -14.66 0.91 10.87
C VAL A 186 -14.29 2.22 11.57
N CYS A 187 -13.01 2.56 11.55
CA CYS A 187 -12.53 3.89 11.93
C CYS A 187 -12.83 4.92 10.84
N GLY A 188 -12.68 6.21 11.15
CA GLY A 188 -12.92 7.30 10.21
C GLY A 188 -12.10 7.18 8.92
N ASN A 189 -10.80 6.84 9.02
CA ASN A 189 -9.94 6.65 7.85
C ASN A 189 -10.40 5.49 6.96
N THR A 190 -10.75 4.35 7.56
CA THR A 190 -11.25 3.20 6.80
C THR A 190 -12.56 3.54 6.10
N LEU A 191 -13.46 4.27 6.77
CA LEU A 191 -14.70 4.73 6.15
C LEU A 191 -14.41 5.62 4.94
N ALA A 192 -13.52 6.60 5.06
CA ALA A 192 -13.13 7.47 3.95
C ALA A 192 -12.55 6.66 2.78
N MET A 193 -11.66 5.69 3.04
CA MET A 193 -11.09 4.81 2.01
C MET A 193 -12.14 3.99 1.26
N LEU A 194 -13.23 3.60 1.93
CA LEU A 194 -14.32 2.86 1.29
C LEU A 194 -15.32 3.76 0.59
N MET A 195 -15.63 4.95 1.13
CA MET A 195 -16.72 5.79 0.67
C MET A 195 -16.31 6.95 -0.24
N GLU A 196 -15.04 7.35 -0.25
CA GLU A 196 -14.53 8.47 -1.06
C GLU A 196 -13.66 8.00 -2.22
N THR A 197 -13.68 6.70 -2.53
CA THR A 197 -12.90 6.08 -3.59
C THR A 197 -13.80 5.32 -4.57
N ARG A 198 -13.18 4.62 -5.52
CA ARG A 198 -13.89 3.75 -6.47
C ARG A 198 -14.73 2.66 -5.81
N PHE A 199 -14.56 2.41 -4.53
CA PHE A 199 -15.29 1.37 -3.80
C PHE A 199 -16.66 1.82 -3.29
N ALA A 200 -16.96 3.11 -3.27
CA ALA A 200 -18.18 3.68 -2.66
C ALA A 200 -19.47 3.02 -3.13
N ALA A 201 -19.54 2.64 -4.40
CA ALA A 201 -20.72 1.98 -4.98
C ALA A 201 -21.00 0.58 -4.39
N HIS A 202 -20.05 -0.01 -3.66
CA HIS A 202 -20.12 -1.37 -3.16
C HIS A 202 -20.41 -1.47 -1.66
N PHE A 203 -20.59 -0.33 -0.98
CA PHE A 203 -20.76 -0.28 0.47
C PHE A 203 -21.98 0.54 0.88
N ASP A 204 -22.60 0.13 1.97
CA ASP A 204 -23.58 0.92 2.71
C ASP A 204 -22.96 1.33 4.05
N VAL A 205 -23.27 2.56 4.51
CA VAL A 205 -22.79 3.08 5.79
C VAL A 205 -23.85 2.90 6.86
N VAL A 206 -23.43 2.49 8.06
CA VAL A 206 -24.24 2.39 9.26
C VAL A 206 -23.66 3.32 10.34
N GLY A 207 -24.51 4.11 10.97
CA GLY A 207 -24.12 5.12 11.96
C GLY A 207 -24.00 6.52 11.37
N ALA A 208 -24.30 7.53 12.18
CA ALA A 208 -24.32 8.93 11.74
C ALA A 208 -22.95 9.60 11.69
N GLY A 209 -21.96 9.09 12.45
CA GLY A 209 -20.62 9.68 12.53
C GLY A 209 -20.58 11.05 13.21
N ASP A 210 -21.60 11.41 13.97
CA ASP A 210 -21.76 12.71 14.61
C ASP A 210 -21.18 12.78 16.04
N ARG A 211 -20.65 11.65 16.51
CA ARG A 211 -20.05 11.53 17.84
C ARG A 211 -18.70 10.82 17.79
N HIS A 212 -17.71 11.43 18.40
CA HIS A 212 -16.38 10.86 18.58
C HIS A 212 -16.30 10.05 19.87
N PHE A 213 -15.77 8.81 19.79
CA PHE A 213 -15.65 7.86 20.91
C PHE A 213 -14.19 7.64 21.35
N GLY A 214 -13.21 8.32 20.74
CA GLY A 214 -11.80 8.16 21.00
C GLY A 214 -11.14 7.25 19.96
N LEU A 215 -10.02 6.62 20.33
CA LEU A 215 -9.29 5.73 19.44
C LEU A 215 -10.09 4.46 19.14
N PHE A 216 -10.10 4.06 17.86
CA PHE A 216 -10.74 2.82 17.43
C PHE A 216 -9.96 1.60 17.95
N PRO A 217 -10.60 0.67 18.67
CA PRO A 217 -9.92 -0.49 19.26
C PRO A 217 -9.36 -1.43 18.18
N GLY A 218 -8.11 -1.87 18.35
CA GLY A 218 -7.49 -2.89 17.49
C GLY A 218 -6.98 -2.39 16.14
N CYS A 219 -7.01 -1.10 15.89
CA CYS A 219 -6.51 -0.51 14.64
C CYS A 219 -4.98 -0.27 14.72
N ALA A 220 -4.20 -1.34 14.82
CA ALA A 220 -2.75 -1.26 14.80
C ALA A 220 -2.22 -1.80 13.47
N ALA A 221 -1.23 -1.12 12.88
CA ALA A 221 -0.54 -1.66 11.70
C ALA A 221 0.18 -2.98 12.06
N PRO A 222 0.18 -4.00 11.17
CA PRO A 222 0.82 -5.27 11.45
C PRO A 222 2.34 -5.11 11.60
N ASP A 223 2.97 -5.96 12.43
CA ASP A 223 4.43 -6.09 12.44
C ASP A 223 4.88 -6.85 11.17
N VAL A 224 5.24 -6.11 10.13
CA VAL A 224 5.63 -6.66 8.82
C VAL A 224 6.88 -7.55 8.86
N PHE A 225 7.63 -7.56 9.98
CA PHE A 225 8.79 -8.42 10.21
C PHE A 225 8.48 -9.64 11.08
N ALA A 226 7.26 -9.75 11.60
CA ALA A 226 6.80 -10.95 12.30
C ALA A 226 6.65 -12.11 11.32
N ALA A 227 6.90 -13.34 11.79
CA ALA A 227 6.57 -14.53 11.01
C ALA A 227 5.05 -14.60 10.84
N VAL A 228 4.59 -14.79 9.62
CA VAL A 228 3.16 -15.03 9.36
C VAL A 228 2.83 -16.42 9.93
N ASP A 229 1.88 -16.47 10.86
CA ASP A 229 1.35 -17.74 11.34
C ASP A 229 0.62 -18.44 10.20
N THR A 230 1.25 -19.46 9.61
CA THR A 230 0.69 -20.27 8.50
C THR A 230 -0.57 -21.04 8.88
N ALA A 231 -0.99 -20.99 10.14
CA ALA A 231 -2.20 -21.65 10.62
C ALA A 231 -3.51 -20.95 10.22
N SER A 232 -3.47 -19.67 9.79
CA SER A 232 -4.67 -18.91 9.43
C SER A 232 -4.96 -18.85 7.91
N THR A 233 -4.07 -19.37 7.07
CA THR A 233 -4.21 -19.35 5.60
C THR A 233 -4.85 -20.62 5.00
N SER A 234 -5.57 -21.42 5.79
CA SER A 234 -6.26 -22.60 5.29
C SER A 234 -7.72 -22.34 4.91
N ALA A 235 -8.02 -21.31 4.13
CA ALA A 235 -9.33 -21.18 3.48
C ALA A 235 -9.26 -20.19 2.31
N ALA A 236 -8.51 -20.53 1.25
CA ALA A 236 -8.85 -20.08 -0.08
C ALA A 236 -8.88 -21.32 -0.97
N PRO A 237 -10.04 -21.74 -1.52
CA PRO A 237 -10.08 -22.77 -2.54
C PRO A 237 -9.45 -22.22 -3.82
N VAL A 238 -8.73 -23.11 -4.49
CA VAL A 238 -8.15 -22.97 -5.82
C VAL A 238 -9.21 -22.69 -6.88
#